data_5e6cdbaafd2ab4e759876a59c5c45b51
#
_entry.id   5e6cdbaafd2ab4e759876a59c5c45b51
#
_cell.length_a   1.000
_cell.length_b   1.000
_cell.length_c   1.000
_cell.angle_alpha   90.00
_cell.angle_beta   90.00
_cell.angle_gamma   90.00
#
_symmetry.space_group_name_H-M   'P 1'
#
loop_
_entity.id
_entity.type
_entity.pdbx_description
1 polymer ?
#
loop_
_entity_poly.entity_id
_entity_poly.type
_entity_poly.pdbx_seq_one_letter_code
_entity_poly.pdbx_strand_id
1 'polypeptide(L)'
;VSGKAGVSERGAVLLGDSVACDAFDADRPLRVVTHAHADHLAGLRRSVRCGKRVLMTAATRDLIGVVNGSLSLDHDAVEVLDYGETVEHEGERVSLVKADHILGAAQVVVEDAEGGRVAYTGDFRVDGTEPLLDCDTLVVEATYGS
;
A
#
# COMPACT_ATOMS: atom_id res chain seq x y z
N VAL A 1 12.99 -3.97 -15.25
CA VAL A 1 12.76 -2.58 -15.64
C VAL A 1 12.46 -1.75 -14.41
N SER A 2 13.27 -0.72 -14.18
CA SER A 2 13.12 0.20 -13.04
C SER A 2 11.82 1.02 -13.14
N GLY A 3 11.19 1.29 -12.01
CA GLY A 3 10.05 2.19 -11.95
C GLY A 3 8.75 1.66 -12.55
N LYS A 4 8.56 0.37 -12.55
CA LYS A 4 7.31 -0.25 -13.07
C LYS A 4 6.11 0.08 -12.20
N ALA A 5 5.01 0.50 -12.82
CA ALA A 5 3.71 0.66 -12.18
C ALA A 5 2.60 0.23 -13.14
N GLY A 6 1.49 -0.20 -12.58
CA GLY A 6 0.32 -0.59 -13.36
C GLY A 6 -0.91 -0.74 -12.49
N VAL A 7 -2.03 -1.07 -13.11
CA VAL A 7 -3.29 -1.35 -12.41
C VAL A 7 -3.81 -2.68 -12.95
N SER A 8 -4.15 -3.59 -12.04
CA SER A 8 -4.70 -4.89 -12.42
C SER A 8 -6.20 -4.78 -12.79
N GLU A 9 -6.73 -5.83 -13.41
CA GLU A 9 -8.16 -5.91 -13.72
C GLU A 9 -9.05 -5.83 -12.49
N ARG A 10 -8.53 -6.23 -11.32
CA ARG A 10 -9.25 -6.17 -10.04
C ARG A 10 -9.08 -4.84 -9.31
N GLY A 11 -8.37 -3.89 -9.91
CA GLY A 11 -8.16 -2.58 -9.33
C GLY A 11 -6.96 -2.47 -8.39
N ALA A 12 -6.12 -3.49 -8.29
CA ALA A 12 -4.89 -3.37 -7.52
C ALA A 12 -3.90 -2.45 -8.22
N VAL A 13 -3.30 -1.54 -7.47
CA VAL A 13 -2.19 -0.73 -7.98
C VAL A 13 -0.91 -1.55 -7.81
N LEU A 14 -0.25 -1.85 -8.90
CA LEU A 14 0.94 -2.71 -8.94
C LEU A 14 2.19 -1.84 -8.98
N LEU A 15 3.08 -2.06 -8.01
CA LEU A 15 4.33 -1.32 -7.91
C LEU A 15 5.50 -2.28 -7.94
N GLY A 16 6.47 -2.02 -8.82
CA GLY A 16 7.62 -2.91 -9.00
C GLY A 16 7.19 -4.30 -9.41
N ASP A 17 7.87 -5.31 -8.92
CA ASP A 17 7.57 -6.71 -9.20
C ASP A 17 6.83 -7.43 -8.06
N SER A 18 6.85 -6.86 -6.86
CA SER A 18 6.42 -7.55 -5.64
C SER A 18 5.15 -7.04 -5.00
N VAL A 19 4.72 -5.81 -5.29
CA VAL A 19 3.72 -5.11 -4.49
C VAL A 19 2.40 -4.92 -5.22
N ALA A 20 1.30 -5.26 -4.53
CA ALA A 20 -0.07 -4.91 -4.93
C ALA A 20 -0.70 -4.08 -3.84
N CYS A 21 -1.26 -2.92 -4.19
CA CYS A 21 -1.89 -2.01 -3.24
C CYS A 21 -3.41 -2.07 -3.38
N ASP A 22 -4.09 -2.17 -2.23
CA ASP A 22 -5.52 -1.96 -2.06
C ASP A 22 -6.46 -2.93 -2.79
N ALA A 23 -5.93 -4.01 -3.36
CA ALA A 23 -6.71 -5.14 -3.86
C ALA A 23 -5.85 -6.39 -3.93
N PHE A 24 -6.48 -7.55 -4.08
CA PHE A 24 -5.77 -8.82 -4.18
C PHE A 24 -5.15 -8.99 -5.58
N ASP A 25 -3.92 -9.48 -5.62
CA ASP A 25 -3.27 -9.92 -6.85
C ASP A 25 -2.56 -11.25 -6.60
N ALA A 26 -2.84 -12.25 -7.43
CA ALA A 26 -2.33 -13.61 -7.25
C ALA A 26 -0.81 -13.70 -7.43
N ASP A 27 -0.24 -12.83 -8.26
CA ASP A 27 1.17 -12.91 -8.65
C ASP A 27 2.09 -12.05 -7.77
N ARG A 28 1.52 -11.25 -6.88
CA ARG A 28 2.31 -10.34 -6.03
C ARG A 28 2.39 -10.85 -4.60
N PRO A 29 3.59 -11.06 -4.06
CA PRO A 29 3.76 -11.59 -2.70
C PRO A 29 3.45 -10.58 -1.58
N LEU A 30 3.54 -9.29 -1.88
CA LEU A 30 3.29 -8.22 -0.90
C LEU A 30 1.97 -7.53 -1.20
N ARG A 31 1.16 -7.37 -0.15
CA ARG A 31 -0.07 -6.60 -0.20
C ARG A 31 0.06 -5.39 0.74
N VAL A 32 -0.08 -4.19 0.21
CA VAL A 32 -0.10 -2.98 1.03
C VAL A 32 -1.51 -2.41 1.08
N VAL A 33 -1.95 -2.05 2.28
CA VAL A 33 -3.21 -1.35 2.51
C VAL A 33 -2.88 0.10 2.84
N THR A 34 -3.30 1.03 1.97
CA THR A 34 -2.96 2.44 2.15
C THR A 34 -3.77 3.12 3.24
N HIS A 35 -5.04 2.72 3.40
CA HIS A 35 -5.92 3.26 4.46
C HIS A 35 -7.13 2.36 4.66
N ALA A 36 -7.92 2.62 5.70
CA ALA A 36 -8.96 1.71 6.18
C ALA A 36 -10.35 1.91 5.55
N HIS A 37 -10.47 2.54 4.39
CA HIS A 37 -11.75 2.64 3.68
C HIS A 37 -12.09 1.32 2.97
N ALA A 38 -13.39 0.99 2.94
CA ALA A 38 -13.86 -0.31 2.46
C ALA A 38 -13.44 -0.63 1.02
N ASP A 39 -13.43 0.35 0.13
CA ASP A 39 -13.04 0.19 -1.26
C ASP A 39 -11.54 -0.14 -1.43
N HIS A 40 -10.72 0.15 -0.42
CA HIS A 40 -9.30 -0.18 -0.41
C HIS A 40 -8.97 -1.47 0.36
N LEU A 41 -10.00 -2.15 0.88
CA LEU A 41 -9.86 -3.42 1.61
C LEU A 41 -10.24 -4.64 0.77
N ALA A 42 -10.50 -4.46 -0.52
CA ALA A 42 -10.93 -5.53 -1.40
C ALA A 42 -9.93 -6.70 -1.39
N GLY A 43 -10.45 -7.89 -1.19
CA GLY A 43 -9.65 -9.12 -1.20
C GLY A 43 -8.68 -9.27 -0.04
N LEU A 44 -8.81 -8.50 1.03
CA LEU A 44 -7.85 -8.55 2.15
C LEU A 44 -7.81 -9.94 2.80
N ARG A 45 -8.96 -10.55 3.07
CA ARG A 45 -8.99 -11.93 3.61
C ARG A 45 -8.31 -12.93 2.70
N ARG A 46 -8.50 -12.77 1.39
CA ARG A 46 -7.86 -13.63 0.40
C ARG A 46 -6.35 -13.44 0.41
N SER A 47 -5.87 -12.21 0.53
CA SER A 47 -4.44 -11.92 0.66
C SER A 47 -3.84 -12.65 1.86
N VAL A 48 -4.52 -12.60 3.01
CA VAL A 48 -4.06 -13.29 4.22
C VAL A 48 -4.08 -14.81 4.03
N ARG A 49 -5.17 -15.36 3.51
CA ARG A 49 -5.29 -16.81 3.31
C ARG A 49 -4.29 -17.38 2.31
N CYS A 50 -3.91 -16.58 1.32
CA CYS A 50 -2.92 -16.99 0.31
C CYS A 50 -1.48 -16.79 0.79
N GLY A 51 -1.26 -16.41 2.04
CA GLY A 51 0.08 -16.24 2.61
C GLY A 51 0.81 -15.02 2.14
N LYS A 52 0.11 -14.00 1.66
CA LYS A 52 0.73 -12.73 1.28
C LYS A 52 1.28 -12.02 2.50
N ARG A 53 2.39 -11.31 2.34
CA ARG A 53 2.85 -10.36 3.36
C ARG A 53 1.97 -9.13 3.27
N VAL A 54 1.22 -8.83 4.31
CA VAL A 54 0.29 -7.70 4.35
C VAL A 54 0.91 -6.59 5.19
N LEU A 55 1.10 -5.43 4.58
CA LEU A 55 1.77 -4.28 5.19
C LEU A 55 0.78 -3.13 5.36
N MET A 56 0.79 -2.50 6.53
CA MET A 56 0.00 -1.30 6.80
C MET A 56 0.52 -0.60 8.05
N THR A 57 0.09 0.65 8.27
CA THR A 57 0.39 1.32 9.53
C THR A 57 -0.40 0.71 10.68
N ALA A 58 0.06 0.89 11.92
CA ALA A 58 -0.64 0.41 13.11
C ALA A 58 -2.04 1.04 13.20
N ALA A 59 -2.18 2.32 12.90
CA ALA A 59 -3.46 3.01 12.93
C ALA A 59 -4.44 2.44 11.91
N THR A 60 -3.98 2.11 10.70
CA THR A 60 -4.82 1.46 9.69
C THR A 60 -5.30 0.09 10.16
N ARG A 61 -4.41 -0.71 10.74
CA ARG A 61 -4.77 -2.02 11.30
C ARG A 61 -5.86 -1.88 12.38
N ASP A 62 -5.69 -0.94 13.29
CA ASP A 62 -6.64 -0.72 14.37
C ASP A 62 -8.00 -0.23 13.85
N LEU A 63 -8.00 0.68 12.87
CA LEU A 63 -9.23 1.16 12.25
C LEU A 63 -9.99 0.07 11.50
N ILE A 64 -9.30 -0.83 10.83
CA ILE A 64 -9.94 -1.97 10.16
C ILE A 64 -10.72 -2.81 11.18
N GLY A 65 -10.15 -3.06 12.35
CA GLY A 65 -10.83 -3.78 13.42
C GLY A 65 -12.07 -3.08 13.95
N VAL A 66 -12.06 -1.74 13.99
CA VAL A 66 -13.21 -0.93 14.47
C VAL A 66 -14.29 -0.82 13.39
N VAL A 67 -13.90 -0.50 12.15
CA VAL A 67 -14.83 -0.21 11.05
C VAL A 67 -15.43 -1.50 10.50
N ASN A 68 -14.69 -2.58 10.50
CA ASN A 68 -15.11 -3.86 9.97
C ASN A 68 -14.63 -4.99 10.89
N GLY A 69 -15.34 -5.18 11.99
CA GLY A 69 -14.99 -6.21 12.99
C GLY A 69 -14.99 -7.63 12.46
N SER A 70 -15.66 -7.89 11.32
CA SER A 70 -15.64 -9.21 10.68
C SER A 70 -14.31 -9.49 9.96
N LEU A 71 -13.49 -8.45 9.73
CA LEU A 71 -12.14 -8.57 9.19
C LEU A 71 -11.09 -8.65 10.31
N SER A 72 -11.45 -9.24 11.45
CA SER A 72 -10.49 -9.43 12.54
C SER A 72 -9.15 -9.95 12.00
N LEU A 73 -8.15 -9.07 12.01
CA LEU A 73 -6.82 -9.39 11.53
C LEU A 73 -5.98 -9.89 12.72
N ASP A 74 -5.49 -11.12 12.59
CA ASP A 74 -4.55 -11.66 13.55
C ASP A 74 -3.25 -10.86 13.48
N HIS A 75 -2.62 -10.63 14.63
CA HIS A 75 -1.33 -9.94 14.69
C HIS A 75 -0.28 -10.59 13.80
N ASP A 76 -0.31 -11.92 13.65
CA ASP A 76 0.66 -12.64 12.83
C ASP A 76 0.42 -12.50 11.32
N ALA A 77 -0.76 -12.06 10.93
CA ALA A 77 -1.13 -11.92 9.52
C ALA A 77 -0.73 -10.57 8.92
N VAL A 78 -0.41 -9.60 9.74
CA VAL A 78 -0.14 -8.22 9.31
C VAL A 78 1.22 -7.78 9.85
N GLU A 79 2.04 -7.22 8.96
CA GLU A 79 3.27 -6.55 9.34
C GLU A 79 2.99 -5.06 9.46
N VAL A 80 3.15 -4.52 10.65
CA VAL A 80 2.99 -3.08 10.88
C VAL A 80 4.26 -2.38 10.45
N LEU A 81 4.10 -1.35 9.63
CA LEU A 81 5.20 -0.55 9.12
C LEU A 81 4.91 0.93 9.43
N ASP A 82 5.77 1.57 10.20
CA ASP A 82 5.66 2.99 10.49
C ASP A 82 6.15 3.84 9.31
N TYR A 83 5.72 5.08 9.27
CA TYR A 83 6.21 6.01 8.24
C TYR A 83 7.75 6.10 8.29
N GLY A 84 8.37 5.96 7.14
CA GLY A 84 9.81 6.01 7.00
C GLY A 84 10.54 4.69 7.23
N GLU A 85 9.87 3.69 7.75
CA GLU A 85 10.45 2.36 7.87
C GLU A 85 10.42 1.65 6.52
N THR A 86 11.34 0.71 6.32
CA THR A 86 11.50 -0.02 5.06
C THR A 86 11.43 -1.51 5.29
N VAL A 87 10.70 -2.21 4.41
CA VAL A 87 10.68 -3.66 4.32
C VAL A 87 11.32 -4.06 3.01
N GLU A 88 12.15 -5.08 3.04
CA GLU A 88 12.84 -5.58 1.85
C GLU A 88 12.25 -6.91 1.41
N HIS A 89 12.09 -7.08 0.10
CA HIS A 89 11.62 -8.33 -0.49
C HIS A 89 12.26 -8.50 -1.87
N GLU A 90 13.08 -9.54 -2.02
CA GLU A 90 13.74 -9.91 -3.28
C GLU A 90 14.37 -8.72 -4.02
N GLY A 91 15.10 -7.88 -3.32
CA GLY A 91 15.80 -6.73 -3.89
C GLY A 91 14.98 -5.46 -4.01
N GLU A 92 13.70 -5.51 -3.72
CA GLU A 92 12.85 -4.32 -3.66
C GLU A 92 12.67 -3.85 -2.22
N ARG A 93 12.69 -2.54 -2.02
CA ARG A 93 12.43 -1.91 -0.72
C ARG A 93 11.10 -1.19 -0.75
N VAL A 94 10.25 -1.50 0.22
CA VAL A 94 8.92 -0.91 0.35
C VAL A 94 8.88 -0.04 1.58
N SER A 95 8.45 1.20 1.43
CA SER A 95 8.27 2.12 2.55
C SER A 95 6.94 2.84 2.46
N LEU A 96 6.47 3.31 3.62
CA LEU A 96 5.24 4.08 3.73
C LEU A 96 5.58 5.53 4.07
N VAL A 97 4.93 6.47 3.38
CA VAL A 97 5.08 7.90 3.58
C VAL A 97 3.73 8.48 3.97
N LYS A 98 3.71 9.40 4.90
CA LYS A 98 2.46 9.96 5.42
C LYS A 98 1.60 10.58 4.32
N ALA A 99 0.32 10.25 4.33
CA ALA A 99 -0.71 10.89 3.53
C ALA A 99 -1.75 11.53 4.44
N ASP A 100 -2.20 12.73 4.11
CA ASP A 100 -3.30 13.37 4.83
C ASP A 100 -4.63 12.94 4.21
N HIS A 101 -5.33 12.07 4.89
CA HIS A 101 -6.64 11.57 4.48
C HIS A 101 -7.41 11.12 5.74
N ILE A 102 -7.23 9.88 6.17
CA ILE A 102 -7.73 9.41 7.45
C ILE A 102 -6.54 8.96 8.30
N LEU A 103 -6.78 8.73 9.59
CA LEU A 103 -5.72 8.29 10.49
C LEU A 103 -5.04 7.02 9.93
N GLY A 104 -3.73 7.05 9.83
CA GLY A 104 -2.94 5.94 9.35
C GLY A 104 -2.77 5.86 7.83
N ALA A 105 -3.41 6.76 7.06
CA ALA A 105 -3.29 6.76 5.60
C ALA A 105 -1.83 6.93 5.17
N ALA A 106 -1.43 6.19 4.14
CA ALA A 106 -0.05 6.16 3.69
C ALA A 106 0.04 6.17 2.18
N GLN A 107 1.10 6.79 1.69
CA GLN A 107 1.60 6.63 0.33
C GLN A 107 2.59 5.48 0.33
N VAL A 108 2.71 4.77 -0.78
CA VAL A 108 3.56 3.60 -0.90
C VAL A 108 4.70 3.90 -1.85
N VAL A 109 5.93 3.65 -1.44
CA VAL A 109 7.13 3.83 -2.27
C VAL A 109 7.83 2.49 -2.39
N VAL A 110 8.13 2.09 -3.63
CA VAL A 110 8.91 0.89 -3.92
C VAL A 110 10.17 1.30 -4.67
N GLU A 111 11.32 0.92 -4.14
CA GLU A 111 12.60 1.17 -4.76
C GLU A 111 13.25 -0.17 -5.11
N ASP A 112 13.69 -0.34 -6.35
CA ASP A 112 14.38 -1.56 -6.78
C ASP A 112 15.87 -1.51 -6.49
N ALA A 113 16.56 -2.63 -6.73
CA ALA A 113 18.00 -2.76 -6.45
C ALA A 113 18.86 -1.84 -7.31
N GLU A 114 18.32 -1.31 -8.40
CA GLU A 114 19.02 -0.42 -9.35
C GLU A 114 18.74 1.05 -9.07
N GLY A 115 17.97 1.35 -8.02
CA GLY A 115 17.61 2.72 -7.63
C GLY A 115 16.38 3.27 -8.31
N GLY A 116 15.67 2.49 -9.11
CA GLY A 116 14.39 2.90 -9.71
C GLY A 116 13.32 3.03 -8.63
N ARG A 117 12.56 4.12 -8.63
CA ARG A 117 11.52 4.38 -7.64
C ARG A 117 10.17 4.56 -8.29
N VAL A 118 9.18 3.86 -7.74
CA VAL A 118 7.77 4.00 -8.13
C VAL A 118 6.94 4.20 -6.89
N ALA A 119 5.89 5.00 -6.99
CA ALA A 119 5.07 5.32 -5.84
C ALA A 119 3.58 5.42 -6.19
N TYR A 120 2.76 5.19 -5.17
CA TYR A 120 1.31 5.34 -5.24
C TYR A 120 0.87 6.22 -4.07
N THR A 121 0.09 7.25 -4.36
CA THR A 121 -0.34 8.22 -3.35
C THR A 121 -1.42 7.70 -2.43
N GLY A 122 -2.21 6.69 -2.83
CA GLY A 122 -3.47 6.42 -2.16
C GLY A 122 -4.37 7.66 -2.22
N ASP A 123 -5.40 7.70 -1.41
CA ASP A 123 -6.22 8.90 -1.26
C ASP A 123 -5.48 9.89 -0.36
N PHE A 124 -5.48 11.18 -0.74
CA PHE A 124 -4.74 12.17 0.03
C PHE A 124 -5.29 13.58 -0.13
N ARG A 125 -4.93 14.43 0.83
CA ARG A 125 -5.08 15.89 0.75
C ARG A 125 -3.70 16.51 0.62
N VAL A 126 -3.58 17.55 -0.18
CA VAL A 126 -2.28 18.18 -0.45
C VAL A 126 -1.64 18.77 0.80
N ASP A 127 -2.42 19.45 1.64
CA ASP A 127 -1.89 20.25 2.74
C ASP A 127 -1.12 19.47 3.81
N GLY A 128 -1.55 18.27 4.14
CA GLY A 128 -0.91 17.46 5.19
C GLY A 128 -0.15 16.25 4.68
N THR A 129 -0.09 16.07 3.37
CA THR A 129 0.58 14.94 2.76
C THR A 129 2.05 15.24 2.54
N GLU A 130 2.90 14.32 2.99
CA GLU A 130 4.33 14.45 2.78
C GLU A 130 4.67 14.28 1.29
N PRO A 131 5.49 15.16 0.69
CA PRO A 131 5.80 15.06 -0.73
C PRO A 131 6.62 13.82 -1.06
N LEU A 132 6.35 13.21 -2.21
CA LEU A 132 7.14 12.13 -2.77
C LEU A 132 8.16 12.72 -3.73
N LEU A 133 9.44 12.52 -3.43
CA LEU A 133 10.54 13.06 -4.20
C LEU A 133 11.25 11.97 -4.99
N ASP A 134 11.80 12.34 -6.14
CA ASP A 134 12.67 11.48 -6.95
C ASP A 134 12.05 10.17 -7.40
N CYS A 135 10.75 10.20 -7.74
CA CYS A 135 10.05 9.04 -8.29
C CYS A 135 10.15 9.02 -9.82
N ASP A 136 10.47 7.86 -10.38
CA ASP A 136 10.45 7.66 -11.84
C ASP A 136 9.04 7.57 -12.37
N THR A 137 8.15 6.95 -11.59
CA THR A 137 6.73 6.82 -11.92
C THR A 137 5.90 7.06 -10.67
N LEU A 138 4.83 7.82 -10.82
CA LEU A 138 3.90 8.12 -9.75
C LEU A 138 2.48 7.80 -10.17
N VAL A 139 1.80 6.95 -9.41
CA VAL A 139 0.36 6.68 -9.57
C VAL A 139 -0.39 7.55 -8.57
N VAL A 140 -1.27 8.40 -9.07
CA VAL A 140 -2.03 9.35 -8.25
C VAL A 140 -3.50 8.93 -8.23
N GLU A 141 -4.07 8.88 -7.03
CA GLU A 141 -5.51 8.67 -6.87
C GLU A 141 -6.26 9.94 -7.24
N ALA A 142 -7.30 9.80 -8.06
CA ALA A 142 -8.06 10.93 -8.56
C ALA A 142 -9.58 10.73 -8.38
N THR A 143 -9.98 10.14 -7.26
CA THR A 143 -11.38 9.82 -6.96
C THR A 143 -12.32 11.03 -7.10
N TYR A 144 -11.86 12.23 -6.79
CA TYR A 144 -12.59 13.47 -6.95
C TYR A 144 -11.81 14.44 -7.85
N GLY A 145 -11.18 13.91 -8.88
CA GLY A 145 -10.25 14.62 -9.75
C GLY A 145 -10.87 15.65 -10.69
N SER A 146 -11.92 16.23 -10.28
CA SER A 146 -12.56 17.32 -11.03
C SER A 146 -12.05 18.67 -10.56
#